data_eb1a2d6b835244140bdb1d98333c8308
#
_entry.id   eb1a2d6b835244140bdb1d98333c8308
#
_cell.length_a   1.000
_cell.length_b   1.000
_cell.length_c   1.000
_cell.angle_alpha   90.00
_cell.angle_beta   90.00
_cell.angle_gamma   90.00
#
_symmetry.space_group_name_H-M   'P 1'
#
loop_
_entity.id
_entity.type
_entity.pdbx_description
1 polymer ?
#
loop_
_entity_poly.entity_id
_entity_poly.type
_entity_poly.pdbx_seq_one_letter_code
_entity_poly.pdbx_strand_id
1 'polypeptide(L)'
;MRVTLYSKPDCHLCETLKADLLTMQNKIGFTLLERNIEEDPDDFLRFRYLIPVLDIEGGTLLYPPHSWHTVFQALVKASQSATQQP
;
A
#
# COMPACT_ATOMS: atom_id res chain seq x y z
N MET A 1 10.86 3.44 5.67
CA MET A 1 9.41 3.19 5.73
C MET A 1 9.07 2.04 4.80
N ARG A 2 8.26 1.14 5.27
CA ARG A 2 7.84 -0.04 4.52
C ARG A 2 6.37 0.07 4.14
N VAL A 3 6.06 -0.23 2.89
CA VAL A 3 4.69 -0.19 2.38
C VAL A 3 4.37 -1.55 1.79
N THR A 4 3.29 -2.18 2.26
CA THR A 4 2.88 -3.49 1.79
C THR A 4 1.58 -3.38 0.99
N LEU A 5 1.62 -3.89 -0.24
CA LEU A 5 0.45 -3.96 -1.10
C LEU A 5 -0.08 -5.39 -1.09
N TYR A 6 -1.32 -5.57 -0.61
CA TYR A 6 -2.00 -6.85 -0.66
C TYR A 6 -2.80 -6.93 -1.95
N SER A 7 -2.49 -7.88 -2.78
CA SER A 7 -3.05 -8.00 -4.12
C SER A 7 -3.26 -9.47 -4.49
N LYS A 8 -3.71 -9.70 -5.73
CA LYS A 8 -3.79 -11.05 -6.29
C LYS A 8 -3.53 -10.96 -7.80
N PRO A 9 -3.24 -12.10 -8.47
CA PRO A 9 -3.11 -12.12 -9.92
C PRO A 9 -4.40 -11.67 -10.59
N ASP A 10 -4.27 -11.08 -11.77
CA ASP A 10 -5.39 -10.65 -12.61
C ASP A 10 -6.31 -9.62 -11.95
N CYS A 11 -5.74 -8.80 -11.08
CA CYS A 11 -6.47 -7.72 -10.42
C CYS A 11 -6.05 -6.39 -11.05
N HIS A 12 -6.92 -5.83 -11.90
CA HIS A 12 -6.62 -4.58 -12.60
C HIS A 12 -6.38 -3.41 -11.64
N LEU A 13 -7.23 -3.29 -10.62
CA LEU A 13 -7.08 -2.21 -9.64
C LEU A 13 -5.80 -2.33 -8.83
N CYS A 14 -5.37 -3.56 -8.56
CA CYS A 14 -4.11 -3.80 -7.85
C CYS A 14 -2.92 -3.35 -8.70
N GLU A 15 -2.97 -3.61 -10.00
CA GLU A 15 -1.90 -3.21 -10.91
C GLU A 15 -1.84 -1.70 -11.07
N THR A 16 -3.00 -1.04 -11.14
CA THR A 16 -3.06 0.42 -11.21
C THR A 16 -2.43 1.05 -9.97
N LEU A 17 -2.79 0.55 -8.79
CA LEU A 17 -2.22 1.07 -7.55
C LEU A 17 -0.72 0.81 -7.48
N LYS A 18 -0.28 -0.36 -7.90
CA LYS A 18 1.15 -0.67 -7.92
C LYS A 18 1.93 0.30 -8.81
N ALA A 19 1.39 0.60 -9.99
CA ALA A 19 2.04 1.54 -10.90
C ALA A 19 2.15 2.92 -10.26
N ASP A 20 1.10 3.38 -9.59
CA ASP A 20 1.13 4.65 -8.89
C ASP A 20 2.18 4.65 -7.77
N LEU A 21 2.26 3.56 -7.00
CA LEU A 21 3.24 3.46 -5.92
C LEU A 21 4.67 3.49 -6.45
N LEU A 22 4.92 2.88 -7.59
CA LEU A 22 6.25 2.90 -8.20
C LEU A 22 6.66 4.32 -8.62
N THR A 23 5.72 5.13 -9.12
CA THR A 23 6.03 6.52 -9.42
C THR A 23 6.25 7.34 -8.15
N MET A 24 5.49 7.04 -7.10
CA MET A 24 5.63 7.74 -5.82
C MET A 24 6.97 7.46 -5.15
N GLN A 25 7.56 6.29 -5.37
CA GLN A 25 8.86 5.95 -4.82
C GLN A 25 9.96 6.91 -5.27
N ASN A 26 9.77 7.54 -6.44
CA ASN A 26 10.74 8.52 -6.93
C ASN A 26 10.71 9.82 -6.13
N LYS A 27 9.65 10.06 -5.38
CA LYS A 27 9.46 11.30 -4.60
C LYS A 27 9.55 11.05 -3.11
N ILE A 28 9.11 9.89 -2.66
CA ILE A 28 9.10 9.50 -1.24
C ILE A 28 9.83 8.19 -1.13
N GLY A 29 10.94 8.15 -0.40
CA GLY A 29 11.69 6.91 -0.23
C GLY A 29 10.93 5.93 0.64
N PHE A 30 10.60 4.76 0.09
CA PHE A 30 10.02 3.65 0.85
C PHE A 30 10.32 2.34 0.16
N THR A 31 10.26 1.26 0.94
CA THR A 31 10.37 -0.10 0.40
C THR A 31 8.97 -0.60 0.10
N LEU A 32 8.75 -1.04 -1.13
CA LEU A 32 7.46 -1.59 -1.53
C LEU A 32 7.54 -3.12 -1.50
N LEU A 33 6.63 -3.71 -0.72
CA LEU A 33 6.45 -5.16 -0.66
C LEU A 33 5.09 -5.49 -1.25
N GLU A 34 5.04 -6.53 -2.06
CA GLU A 34 3.78 -7.01 -2.62
C GLU A 34 3.49 -8.39 -2.07
N ARG A 35 2.29 -8.59 -1.52
CA ARG A 35 1.86 -9.90 -1.01
C ARG A 35 0.67 -10.36 -1.81
N ASN A 36 0.79 -11.56 -2.38
CA ASN A 36 -0.32 -12.22 -3.04
C ASN A 36 -1.15 -12.89 -1.96
N ILE A 37 -2.39 -12.42 -1.76
CA ILE A 37 -3.24 -12.95 -0.69
C ILE A 37 -3.60 -14.41 -0.90
N GLU A 38 -3.51 -14.92 -2.13
CA GLU A 38 -3.80 -16.31 -2.42
C GLU A 38 -2.73 -17.26 -1.88
N GLU A 39 -1.57 -16.73 -1.52
CA GLU A 39 -0.46 -17.52 -1.00
C GLU A 39 -0.47 -17.64 0.52
N ASP A 40 -1.35 -16.92 1.21
CA ASP A 40 -1.42 -16.92 2.66
C ASP A 40 -2.88 -16.97 3.11
N PRO A 41 -3.31 -18.04 3.81
CA PRO A 41 -4.71 -18.19 4.22
C PRO A 41 -5.22 -17.03 5.07
N ASP A 42 -4.40 -16.50 5.96
CA ASP A 42 -4.82 -15.39 6.83
C ASP A 42 -5.03 -14.11 6.03
N ASP A 43 -4.11 -13.80 5.11
CA ASP A 43 -4.26 -12.65 4.24
C ASP A 43 -5.50 -12.79 3.35
N PHE A 44 -5.74 -14.00 2.84
CA PHE A 44 -6.89 -14.27 1.99
C PHE A 44 -8.19 -14.03 2.73
N LEU A 45 -8.31 -14.57 3.94
CA LEU A 45 -9.53 -14.39 4.74
C LEU A 45 -9.77 -12.93 5.11
N ARG A 46 -8.70 -12.19 5.41
CA ARG A 46 -8.82 -10.79 5.81
C ARG A 46 -9.18 -9.87 4.64
N PHE A 47 -8.60 -10.09 3.48
CA PHE A 47 -8.59 -9.08 2.42
C PHE A 47 -9.23 -9.50 1.10
N ARG A 48 -9.74 -10.71 0.97
CA ARG A 48 -10.19 -11.23 -0.33
C ARG A 48 -11.25 -10.36 -1.04
N TYR A 49 -12.06 -9.64 -0.27
CA TYR A 49 -13.08 -8.75 -0.83
C TYR A 49 -12.68 -7.28 -0.75
N LEU A 50 -11.49 -7.00 -0.28
CA LEU A 50 -11.05 -5.64 0.01
C LEU A 50 -9.86 -5.19 -0.82
N ILE A 51 -9.20 -6.10 -1.53
CA ILE A 51 -8.00 -5.76 -2.31
C ILE A 51 -8.31 -4.75 -3.41
N PRO A 52 -7.36 -3.89 -3.76
CA PRO A 52 -6.02 -3.80 -3.17
C PRO A 52 -6.02 -3.07 -1.83
N VAL A 53 -5.36 -3.67 -0.84
CA VAL A 53 -5.20 -3.07 0.48
C VAL A 53 -3.76 -2.60 0.63
N LEU A 54 -3.59 -1.41 1.18
CA LEU A 54 -2.27 -0.83 1.37
C LEU A 54 -1.99 -0.66 2.85
N ASP A 55 -0.89 -1.26 3.31
CA ASP A 55 -0.45 -1.16 4.71
C ASP A 55 0.80 -0.30 4.74
N ILE A 56 0.69 0.89 5.32
CA ILE A 56 1.79 1.84 5.40
C ILE A 56 2.36 1.81 6.82
N GLU A 57 3.62 1.45 6.94
CA GLU A 57 4.30 1.43 8.23
C GLU A 57 4.28 2.82 8.84
N GLY A 58 3.81 2.92 10.07
CA GLY A 58 3.66 4.21 10.74
C GLY A 58 2.39 4.95 10.40
N GLY A 59 1.57 4.38 9.52
CA GLY A 59 0.28 4.94 9.15
C GLY A 59 -0.84 3.96 9.41
N THR A 60 -1.87 4.01 8.57
CA THR A 60 -3.03 3.13 8.69
C THR A 60 -3.17 2.26 7.46
N LEU A 61 -4.06 1.26 7.55
CA LEU A 61 -4.46 0.50 6.37
C LEU A 61 -5.37 1.37 5.50
N LEU A 62 -5.13 1.32 4.20
CA LEU A 62 -5.98 2.01 3.23
C LEU A 62 -6.73 0.98 2.39
N TYR A 63 -8.01 1.21 2.21
CA TYR A 63 -8.92 0.34 1.47
C TYR A 63 -9.45 1.04 0.22
N PRO A 64 -9.88 0.29 -0.81
CA PRO A 64 -10.50 0.92 -1.98
C PRO A 64 -11.77 1.70 -1.59
N PRO A 65 -12.10 2.75 -2.35
CA PRO A 65 -11.40 3.20 -3.55
C PRO A 65 -10.13 3.97 -3.23
N HIS A 66 -9.10 3.80 -4.06
CA HIS A 66 -7.85 4.53 -3.90
C HIS A 66 -7.79 5.63 -4.96
N SER A 67 -7.31 6.82 -4.54
CA SER A 67 -6.93 7.84 -5.48
C SER A 67 -5.46 8.12 -5.31
N TRP A 68 -4.81 8.58 -6.38
CA TRP A 68 -3.40 8.93 -6.34
C TRP A 68 -3.13 9.92 -5.21
N HIS A 69 -3.98 10.95 -5.13
CA HIS A 69 -3.81 12.01 -4.13
C HIS A 69 -3.92 11.49 -2.70
N THR A 70 -4.94 10.67 -2.41
CA THR A 70 -5.15 10.13 -1.07
C THR A 70 -3.99 9.26 -0.62
N VAL A 71 -3.53 8.39 -1.52
CA VAL A 71 -2.40 7.51 -1.22
C VAL A 71 -1.12 8.32 -1.01
N PHE A 72 -0.87 9.29 -1.89
CA PHE A 72 0.32 10.12 -1.79
C PHE A 72 0.35 10.90 -0.47
N GLN A 73 -0.79 11.49 -0.08
CA GLN A 73 -0.91 12.21 1.18
C GLN A 73 -0.64 11.30 2.38
N ALA A 74 -1.15 10.07 2.35
CA ALA A 74 -0.93 9.12 3.44
C ALA A 74 0.55 8.76 3.56
N LEU A 75 1.24 8.59 2.43
CA LEU A 75 2.67 8.30 2.42
C LEU A 75 3.49 9.47 2.95
N VAL A 76 3.15 10.69 2.54
CA VAL A 76 3.82 11.90 3.02
C VAL A 76 3.67 12.01 4.54
N LYS A 77 2.45 11.81 5.03
CA LYS A 77 2.19 11.91 6.46
C LYS A 77 2.95 10.87 7.26
N ALA A 78 2.98 9.63 6.79
CA ALA A 78 3.70 8.55 7.46
C ALA A 78 5.21 8.82 7.44
N SER A 79 5.73 9.35 6.34
CA SER A 79 7.12 9.72 6.20
C SER A 79 7.51 10.81 7.19
N GLN A 80 6.65 11.82 7.36
CA GLN A 80 6.89 12.90 8.32
C GLN A 80 6.86 12.40 9.75
N SER A 81 5.95 11.50 10.07
CA SER A 81 5.88 10.92 11.41
C SER A 81 7.16 10.17 11.76
N ALA A 82 7.73 9.45 10.79
CA ALA A 82 8.98 8.73 11.00
C ALA A 82 10.14 9.68 11.25
N THR A 83 10.16 10.84 10.58
CA THR A 83 11.26 11.82 10.74
C THR A 83 11.15 12.66 11.99
N GLN A 84 9.98 12.68 12.63
CA GLN A 84 9.75 13.49 13.83
C GLN A 84 10.11 12.77 15.12
N GLN A 85 10.54 11.54 15.04
CA GLN A 85 10.91 10.80 16.23
C GLN A 85 12.24 11.28 16.79
N PRO A 86 12.29 11.50 18.11
CA PRO A 86 13.52 11.93 18.75
C PRO A 86 14.63 10.89 18.70
#